data_56b9f1a2b2e6efa0f847a6282f8b1c83
#
_entry.id   56b9f1a2b2e6efa0f847a6282f8b1c83
#
_cell.length_a   1.000
_cell.length_b   1.000
_cell.length_c   1.000
_cell.angle_alpha   90.00
_cell.angle_beta   90.00
_cell.angle_gamma   90.00
#
_symmetry.space_group_name_H-M   'P 1'
#
loop_
_entity.id
_entity.type
_entity.pdbx_description
1 polymer ?
#
loop_
_entity_poly.entity_id
_entity_poly.type
_entity_poly.pdbx_seq_one_letter_code
_entity_poly.pdbx_strand_id
1 'polypeptide(L)'
;MIIVISGTPGVGKTIVSKELVKRLNLKYFHLSQFVIDEKLYIEYDEERQSYIIDEDKVKDKLEIALKESDNIVIESIYPSLIPKADIVVVLRKNPIVLYNELKNRGWPELKIAENVEAEILGVISQEAKEAFNGKVCEIDVTKISIDQIINKILNKECDYFIDWLSDTEIQSFLENLDNIISSHENNI
;
A
#
# COMPACT_ATOMS: atom_id res chain seq x y z
N MET A 1 -5.71 20.35 0.95
CA MET A 1 -5.84 19.14 0.10
C MET A 1 -5.04 18.01 0.73
N ILE A 2 -5.68 16.87 1.00
CA ILE A 2 -5.06 15.69 1.61
C ILE A 2 -5.13 14.55 0.59
N ILE A 3 -3.98 14.11 0.10
CA ILE A 3 -3.84 13.00 -0.85
C ILE A 3 -3.23 11.83 -0.10
N VAL A 4 -3.91 10.69 -0.07
CA VAL A 4 -3.35 9.45 0.46
C VAL A 4 -2.85 8.59 -0.70
N ILE A 5 -1.60 8.16 -0.65
CA ILE A 5 -1.01 7.20 -1.58
C ILE A 5 -0.85 5.87 -0.85
N SER A 6 -1.62 4.89 -1.30
CA SER A 6 -1.68 3.57 -0.70
C SER A 6 -1.40 2.47 -1.73
N GLY A 7 -1.36 1.24 -1.28
CA GLY A 7 -1.07 0.04 -2.08
C GLY A 7 -0.09 -0.88 -1.38
N THR A 8 0.03 -2.08 -1.89
CA THR A 8 0.90 -3.14 -1.37
C THR A 8 2.36 -2.68 -1.27
N PRO A 9 3.15 -3.16 -0.29
CA PRO A 9 4.59 -2.89 -0.27
C PRO A 9 5.25 -3.26 -1.60
N GLY A 10 6.09 -2.35 -2.14
CA GLY A 10 6.81 -2.58 -3.39
C GLY A 10 6.18 -1.98 -4.65
N VAL A 11 4.93 -1.50 -4.61
CA VAL A 11 4.26 -0.92 -5.80
C VAL A 11 4.75 0.47 -6.22
N GLY A 12 5.60 1.12 -5.41
CA GLY A 12 6.21 2.42 -5.78
C GLY A 12 5.60 3.64 -5.07
N LYS A 13 4.88 3.47 -3.97
CA LYS A 13 4.25 4.56 -3.20
C LYS A 13 5.19 5.72 -2.90
N THR A 14 6.38 5.43 -2.40
CA THR A 14 7.35 6.45 -1.97
C THR A 14 7.79 7.36 -3.12
N ILE A 15 8.04 6.79 -4.29
CA ILE A 15 8.47 7.56 -5.46
C ILE A 15 7.33 8.45 -5.93
N VAL A 16 6.11 7.91 -6.03
CA VAL A 16 4.91 8.66 -6.43
C VAL A 16 4.60 9.77 -5.42
N SER A 17 4.64 9.47 -4.12
CA SER A 17 4.39 10.46 -3.05
C SER A 17 5.37 11.63 -3.11
N LYS A 18 6.66 11.34 -3.23
CA LYS A 18 7.71 12.38 -3.30
C LYS A 18 7.59 13.24 -4.55
N GLU A 19 7.22 12.65 -5.69
CA GLU A 19 7.02 13.41 -6.92
C GLU A 19 5.78 14.33 -6.83
N LEU A 20 4.67 13.85 -6.23
CA LEU A 20 3.50 14.69 -5.95
C LEU A 20 3.82 15.85 -5.01
N VAL A 21 4.54 15.58 -3.93
CA VAL A 21 5.01 16.61 -2.98
C VAL A 21 5.77 17.71 -3.70
N LYS A 22 6.70 17.34 -4.59
CA LYS A 22 7.51 18.27 -5.37
C LYS A 22 6.66 19.09 -6.35
N ARG A 23 5.76 18.44 -7.11
CA ARG A 23 4.96 19.13 -8.15
C ARG A 23 3.89 20.04 -7.58
N LEU A 24 3.29 19.66 -6.46
CA LEU A 24 2.19 20.40 -5.84
C LEU A 24 2.64 21.28 -4.66
N ASN A 25 3.93 21.25 -4.30
CA ASN A 25 4.47 21.95 -3.14
C ASN A 25 3.72 21.62 -1.84
N LEU A 26 3.48 20.32 -1.61
CA LEU A 26 2.77 19.80 -0.45
C LEU A 26 3.74 19.32 0.63
N LYS A 27 3.22 19.11 1.85
CA LYS A 27 3.95 18.40 2.91
C LYS A 27 3.96 16.90 2.62
N TYR A 28 4.91 16.18 3.19
CA TYR A 28 5.01 14.72 3.12
C TYR A 28 4.88 14.09 4.49
N PHE A 29 4.06 13.05 4.59
CA PHE A 29 3.92 12.25 5.78
C PHE A 29 3.99 10.76 5.42
N HIS A 30 4.91 10.03 6.07
CA HIS A 30 5.10 8.59 5.87
C HIS A 30 4.67 7.85 7.13
N LEU A 31 3.52 7.18 7.07
CA LEU A 31 2.93 6.51 8.24
C LEU A 31 3.88 5.47 8.86
N SER A 32 4.50 4.62 8.05
CA SER A 32 5.38 3.57 8.59
C SER A 32 6.59 4.14 9.35
N GLN A 33 7.15 5.26 8.87
CA GLN A 33 8.22 5.94 9.58
C GLN A 33 7.72 6.56 10.88
N PHE A 34 6.56 7.20 10.85
CA PHE A 34 5.92 7.76 12.05
C PHE A 34 5.65 6.70 13.11
N VAL A 35 5.18 5.51 12.73
CA VAL A 35 4.95 4.39 13.65
C VAL A 35 6.26 3.97 14.34
N ILE A 36 7.36 3.92 13.61
CA ILE A 36 8.68 3.56 14.16
C ILE A 36 9.19 4.65 15.10
N ASP A 37 9.14 5.91 14.67
CA ASP A 37 9.66 7.05 15.41
C ASP A 37 8.91 7.26 16.74
N GLU A 38 7.59 7.09 16.74
CA GLU A 38 6.73 7.21 17.91
C GLU A 38 6.59 5.90 18.71
N LYS A 39 7.23 4.81 18.26
CA LYS A 39 7.17 3.47 18.87
C LYS A 39 5.74 2.94 19.05
N LEU A 40 4.92 3.09 18.00
CA LEU A 40 3.52 2.68 17.97
C LEU A 40 3.35 1.25 17.44
N TYR A 41 4.20 0.34 17.90
CA TYR A 41 4.17 -1.08 17.56
C TYR A 41 4.15 -1.94 18.83
N ILE A 42 3.67 -3.16 18.70
CA ILE A 42 3.58 -4.15 19.77
C ILE A 42 4.90 -4.90 19.87
N GLU A 43 5.37 -5.43 18.73
CA GLU A 43 6.58 -6.24 18.65
C GLU A 43 7.19 -6.21 17.24
N TYR A 44 8.36 -6.79 17.09
CA TYR A 44 9.02 -7.02 15.82
C TYR A 44 8.93 -8.48 15.44
N ASP A 45 8.38 -8.76 14.25
CA ASP A 45 8.30 -10.11 13.67
C ASP A 45 9.60 -10.40 12.91
N GLU A 46 10.42 -11.28 13.46
CA GLU A 46 11.72 -11.65 12.88
C GLU A 46 11.57 -12.42 11.57
N GLU A 47 10.54 -13.26 11.42
CA GLU A 47 10.31 -14.05 10.21
C GLU A 47 9.92 -13.17 9.04
N ARG A 48 9.03 -12.21 9.27
CA ARG A 48 8.57 -11.23 8.26
C ARG A 48 9.45 -9.99 8.20
N GLN A 49 10.42 -9.86 9.11
CA GLN A 49 11.27 -8.67 9.24
C GLN A 49 10.44 -7.38 9.20
N SER A 50 9.42 -7.31 10.04
CA SER A 50 8.48 -6.18 10.10
C SER A 50 7.93 -5.95 11.50
N TYR A 51 7.49 -4.71 11.77
CA TYR A 51 6.83 -4.37 13.04
C TYR A 51 5.34 -4.70 12.98
N ILE A 52 4.83 -5.30 14.05
CA ILE A 52 3.39 -5.46 14.29
C ILE A 52 2.90 -4.18 14.95
N ILE A 53 2.05 -3.43 14.26
CA ILE A 53 1.59 -2.13 14.72
C ILE A 53 0.51 -2.24 15.80
N ASP A 54 0.45 -1.26 16.70
CA ASP A 54 -0.65 -1.06 17.64
C ASP A 54 -1.65 -0.09 17.00
N GLU A 55 -2.66 -0.64 16.32
CA GLU A 55 -3.60 0.14 15.51
C GLU A 55 -4.34 1.22 16.31
N ASP A 56 -4.74 0.92 17.54
CA ASP A 56 -5.47 1.88 18.39
C ASP A 56 -4.57 3.06 18.75
N LYS A 57 -3.34 2.79 19.17
CA LYS A 57 -2.37 3.88 19.43
C LYS A 57 -2.04 4.67 18.19
N VAL A 58 -1.92 3.99 17.03
CA VAL A 58 -1.65 4.68 15.75
C VAL A 58 -2.81 5.61 15.42
N LYS A 59 -4.07 5.18 15.53
CA LYS A 59 -5.26 6.02 15.28
C LYS A 59 -5.27 7.25 16.17
N ASP A 60 -5.12 7.06 17.48
CA ASP A 60 -5.13 8.17 18.46
C ASP A 60 -4.05 9.21 18.15
N LYS A 61 -2.83 8.75 17.84
CA LYS A 61 -1.71 9.62 17.51
C LYS A 61 -1.89 10.32 16.15
N LEU A 62 -2.45 9.64 15.15
CA LEU A 62 -2.72 10.23 13.84
C LEU A 62 -3.79 11.31 13.90
N GLU A 63 -4.83 11.13 14.70
CA GLU A 63 -5.84 12.17 14.92
C GLU A 63 -5.22 13.47 15.42
N ILE A 64 -4.27 13.36 16.36
CA ILE A 64 -3.55 14.53 16.89
C ILE A 64 -2.60 15.10 15.84
N ALA A 65 -1.76 14.26 15.22
CA ALA A 65 -0.71 14.69 14.30
C ALA A 65 -1.27 15.32 13.01
N LEU A 66 -2.44 14.85 12.55
CA LEU A 66 -3.06 15.28 11.30
C LEU A 66 -4.25 16.23 11.50
N LYS A 67 -4.58 16.59 12.75
CA LYS A 67 -5.75 17.43 13.09
C LYS A 67 -5.82 18.73 12.28
N GLU A 68 -4.72 19.44 12.21
CA GLU A 68 -4.60 20.73 11.51
C GLU A 68 -3.82 20.62 10.19
N SER A 69 -3.58 19.38 9.72
CA SER A 69 -2.81 19.17 8.51
C SER A 69 -3.67 19.39 7.28
N ASP A 70 -3.26 20.36 6.49
CA ASP A 70 -3.76 20.64 5.15
C ASP A 70 -2.58 20.64 4.16
N ASN A 71 -2.88 20.42 2.89
CA ASN A 71 -1.86 20.42 1.83
C ASN A 71 -0.74 19.39 2.08
N ILE A 72 -1.13 18.12 2.18
CA ILE A 72 -0.25 17.01 2.55
C ILE A 72 -0.46 15.79 1.67
N VAL A 73 0.61 15.09 1.35
CA VAL A 73 0.61 13.73 0.80
C VAL A 73 0.95 12.77 1.93
N ILE A 74 0.08 11.79 2.16
CA ILE A 74 0.25 10.76 3.18
C ILE A 74 0.51 9.44 2.48
N GLU A 75 1.66 8.83 2.75
CA GLU A 75 1.99 7.48 2.30
C GLU A 75 1.63 6.45 3.38
N SER A 76 0.81 5.46 3.03
CA SER A 76 0.38 4.42 3.97
C SER A 76 0.07 3.10 3.28
N ILE A 77 0.37 1.98 3.94
CA ILE A 77 -0.17 0.65 3.58
C ILE A 77 -1.49 0.36 4.32
N TYR A 78 -1.89 1.21 5.26
CA TYR A 78 -3.11 1.10 6.08
C TYR A 78 -4.01 2.31 5.82
N PRO A 79 -4.76 2.35 4.73
CA PRO A 79 -5.59 3.52 4.41
C PRO A 79 -6.68 3.76 5.46
N SER A 80 -7.23 2.73 6.08
CA SER A 80 -8.27 2.82 7.12
C SER A 80 -7.83 3.52 8.41
N LEU A 81 -6.51 3.60 8.67
CA LEU A 81 -5.98 4.31 9.83
C LEU A 81 -5.93 5.84 9.63
N ILE A 82 -6.06 6.31 8.39
CA ILE A 82 -5.99 7.75 8.09
C ILE A 82 -7.33 8.42 8.41
N PRO A 83 -7.36 9.45 9.27
CA PRO A 83 -8.64 10.01 9.75
C PRO A 83 -9.43 10.78 8.70
N LYS A 84 -8.76 11.36 7.70
CA LYS A 84 -9.39 12.13 6.63
C LYS A 84 -8.57 12.14 5.35
N ALA A 85 -9.25 12.15 4.20
CA ALA A 85 -8.63 12.32 2.88
C ALA A 85 -9.60 13.01 1.91
N ASP A 86 -9.05 13.78 0.97
CA ASP A 86 -9.79 14.30 -0.18
C ASP A 86 -9.82 13.27 -1.31
N ILE A 87 -8.72 12.54 -1.48
CA ILE A 87 -8.58 11.43 -2.42
C ILE A 87 -7.62 10.39 -1.84
N VAL A 88 -7.95 9.11 -2.04
CA VAL A 88 -7.09 7.96 -1.75
C VAL A 88 -6.72 7.31 -3.08
N VAL A 89 -5.45 7.35 -3.42
CA VAL A 89 -4.91 6.68 -4.62
C VAL A 89 -4.31 5.36 -4.20
N VAL A 90 -4.86 4.26 -4.70
CA VAL A 90 -4.32 2.92 -4.49
C VAL A 90 -3.55 2.50 -5.73
N LEU A 91 -2.23 2.40 -5.58
CA LEU A 91 -1.35 1.91 -6.63
C LEU A 91 -1.45 0.38 -6.68
N ARG A 92 -1.75 -0.14 -7.86
CA ARG A 92 -1.88 -1.57 -8.13
C ARG A 92 -0.75 -2.00 -9.08
N LYS A 93 -0.21 -3.17 -8.88
CA LYS A 93 0.85 -3.71 -9.73
C LYS A 93 0.59 -5.18 -10.04
N ASN A 94 0.88 -5.61 -11.29
CA ASN A 94 0.77 -7.02 -11.65
C ASN A 94 1.52 -7.88 -10.61
N PRO A 95 0.85 -8.89 -10.02
CA PRO A 95 1.40 -9.68 -8.91
C PRO A 95 2.69 -10.42 -9.24
N ILE A 96 2.83 -10.92 -10.48
CA ILE A 96 4.04 -11.65 -10.92
C ILE A 96 5.23 -10.68 -11.01
N VAL A 97 5.00 -9.47 -11.53
CA VAL A 97 6.03 -8.42 -11.58
C VAL A 97 6.42 -8.01 -10.16
N LEU A 98 5.43 -7.79 -9.29
CA LEU A 98 5.65 -7.43 -7.89
C LEU A 98 6.48 -8.49 -7.14
N TYR A 99 6.12 -9.78 -7.30
CA TYR A 99 6.85 -10.89 -6.71
C TYR A 99 8.34 -10.87 -7.08
N ASN A 100 8.63 -10.73 -8.37
CA ASN A 100 10.00 -10.71 -8.87
C ASN A 100 10.79 -9.50 -8.35
N GLU A 101 10.18 -8.33 -8.28
CA GLU A 101 10.81 -7.13 -7.73
C GLU A 101 11.11 -7.28 -6.24
N LEU A 102 10.20 -7.84 -5.44
CA LEU A 102 10.41 -8.08 -4.01
C LEU A 102 11.48 -9.16 -3.76
N LYS A 103 11.50 -10.21 -4.57
CA LYS A 103 12.54 -11.23 -4.54
C LYS A 103 13.93 -10.65 -4.83
N ASN A 104 14.04 -9.78 -5.82
CA ASN A 104 15.29 -9.10 -6.16
C ASN A 104 15.78 -8.15 -5.04
N ARG A 105 14.87 -7.69 -4.17
CA ARG A 105 15.22 -6.91 -2.96
C ARG A 105 15.71 -7.79 -1.80
N GLY A 106 15.67 -9.11 -1.94
CA GLY A 106 16.10 -10.06 -0.91
C GLY A 106 15.13 -10.18 0.28
N TRP A 107 13.85 -9.91 0.08
CA TRP A 107 12.85 -10.06 1.14
C TRP A 107 12.64 -11.54 1.51
N PRO A 108 12.25 -11.86 2.77
CA PRO A 108 11.86 -13.20 3.16
C PRO A 108 10.74 -13.75 2.28
N GLU A 109 10.81 -15.03 1.92
CA GLU A 109 9.86 -15.65 0.99
C GLU A 109 8.42 -15.61 1.50
N LEU A 110 8.20 -15.88 2.78
CA LEU A 110 6.88 -15.77 3.42
C LEU A 110 6.33 -14.35 3.28
N LYS A 111 7.12 -13.34 3.60
CA LYS A 111 6.71 -11.93 3.48
C LYS A 111 6.35 -11.55 2.04
N ILE A 112 7.10 -12.06 1.06
CA ILE A 112 6.80 -11.84 -0.37
C ILE A 112 5.46 -12.48 -0.71
N ALA A 113 5.27 -13.76 -0.34
CA ALA A 113 4.07 -14.51 -0.66
C ALA A 113 2.81 -13.84 -0.08
N GLU A 114 2.80 -13.49 1.20
CA GLU A 114 1.69 -12.80 1.86
C GLU A 114 1.37 -11.44 1.22
N ASN A 115 2.38 -10.63 0.90
CA ASN A 115 2.15 -9.33 0.28
C ASN A 115 1.63 -9.43 -1.15
N VAL A 116 2.11 -10.40 -1.93
CA VAL A 116 1.66 -10.62 -3.31
C VAL A 116 0.27 -11.22 -3.34
N GLU A 117 -0.06 -12.14 -2.42
CA GLU A 117 -1.42 -12.63 -2.22
C GLU A 117 -2.38 -11.49 -1.91
N ALA A 118 -2.03 -10.60 -0.97
CA ALA A 118 -2.83 -9.42 -0.64
C ALA A 118 -3.04 -8.49 -1.85
N GLU A 119 -2.06 -8.37 -2.75
CA GLU A 119 -2.22 -7.63 -4.02
C GLU A 119 -3.20 -8.34 -4.96
N ILE A 120 -3.10 -9.66 -5.13
CA ILE A 120 -4.02 -10.45 -5.96
C ILE A 120 -5.45 -10.27 -5.47
N LEU A 121 -5.68 -10.40 -4.16
CA LEU A 121 -7.00 -10.29 -3.54
C LEU A 121 -7.50 -8.85 -3.41
N GLY A 122 -6.66 -7.85 -3.68
CA GLY A 122 -7.03 -6.43 -3.59
C GLY A 122 -7.34 -5.94 -2.19
N VAL A 123 -6.70 -6.51 -1.17
CA VAL A 123 -6.96 -6.25 0.25
C VAL A 123 -6.91 -4.74 0.57
N ILE A 124 -5.84 -4.05 0.18
CA ILE A 124 -5.67 -2.61 0.46
C ILE A 124 -6.71 -1.77 -0.31
N SER A 125 -7.06 -2.18 -1.53
CA SER A 125 -8.12 -1.53 -2.32
C SER A 125 -9.47 -1.62 -1.63
N GLN A 126 -9.80 -2.80 -1.11
CA GLN A 126 -11.05 -3.03 -0.40
C GLN A 126 -11.10 -2.21 0.90
N GLU A 127 -10.03 -2.25 1.69
CA GLU A 127 -9.88 -1.44 2.90
C GLU A 127 -10.06 0.07 2.63
N ALA A 128 -9.42 0.57 1.57
CA ALA A 128 -9.55 1.97 1.17
C ALA A 128 -10.99 2.33 0.78
N LYS A 129 -11.67 1.45 0.02
CA LYS A 129 -13.05 1.67 -0.41
C LYS A 129 -14.03 1.66 0.76
N GLU A 130 -13.82 0.80 1.74
CA GLU A 130 -14.62 0.76 2.97
C GLU A 130 -14.44 2.02 3.82
N ALA A 131 -13.20 2.49 3.98
CA ALA A 131 -12.89 3.66 4.79
C ALA A 131 -13.25 5.00 4.10
N PHE A 132 -13.12 5.06 2.76
CA PHE A 132 -13.23 6.31 2.00
C PHE A 132 -14.16 6.17 0.78
N ASN A 133 -15.38 5.72 1.00
CA ASN A 133 -16.36 5.51 -0.06
C ASN A 133 -16.47 6.73 -1.01
N GLY A 134 -16.34 6.47 -2.32
CA GLY A 134 -16.42 7.48 -3.37
C GLY A 134 -15.18 8.37 -3.55
N LYS A 135 -14.12 8.17 -2.76
CA LYS A 135 -12.88 8.95 -2.85
C LYS A 135 -11.65 8.12 -3.29
N VAL A 136 -11.84 6.86 -3.62
CA VAL A 136 -10.74 5.94 -3.99
C VAL A 136 -10.53 5.92 -5.49
N CYS A 137 -9.28 6.06 -5.89
CA CYS A 137 -8.81 5.98 -7.27
C CYS A 137 -7.74 4.90 -7.37
N GLU A 138 -8.01 3.80 -8.05
CA GLU A 138 -7.02 2.77 -8.34
C GLU A 138 -6.24 3.10 -9.61
N ILE A 139 -4.94 2.82 -9.62
CA ILE A 139 -4.08 3.02 -10.80
C ILE A 139 -3.16 1.81 -10.95
N ASP A 140 -3.26 1.10 -12.07
CA ASP A 140 -2.29 0.07 -12.45
C ASP A 140 -0.99 0.72 -12.93
N VAL A 141 0.06 0.56 -12.12
CA VAL A 141 1.38 1.15 -12.36
C VAL A 141 2.34 0.20 -13.07
N THR A 142 1.88 -0.97 -13.49
CA THR A 142 2.75 -2.05 -14.01
C THR A 142 3.59 -1.61 -15.22
N LYS A 143 2.99 -0.89 -16.16
CA LYS A 143 3.58 -0.57 -17.47
C LYS A 143 3.62 0.92 -17.80
N ILE A 144 3.43 1.78 -16.82
CA ILE A 144 3.40 3.24 -17.04
C ILE A 144 4.52 3.94 -16.26
N SER A 145 4.99 5.06 -16.77
CA SER A 145 6.02 5.88 -16.14
C SER A 145 5.50 6.66 -14.95
N ILE A 146 6.42 7.15 -14.10
CA ILE A 146 6.05 8.03 -12.98
C ILE A 146 5.29 9.26 -13.46
N ASP A 147 5.70 9.87 -14.57
CA ASP A 147 5.00 11.03 -15.13
C ASP A 147 3.55 10.71 -15.54
N GLN A 148 3.33 9.53 -16.12
CA GLN A 148 1.99 9.07 -16.47
C GLN A 148 1.15 8.80 -15.21
N ILE A 149 1.73 8.19 -14.18
CA ILE A 149 1.04 7.99 -12.89
C ILE A 149 0.60 9.33 -12.30
N ILE A 150 1.52 10.28 -12.22
CA ILE A 150 1.23 11.61 -11.66
C ILE A 150 0.14 12.32 -12.47
N ASN A 151 0.21 12.28 -13.80
CA ASN A 151 -0.81 12.88 -14.65
C ASN A 151 -2.18 12.26 -14.43
N LYS A 152 -2.27 10.91 -14.31
CA LYS A 152 -3.52 10.22 -13.96
C LYS A 152 -4.07 10.71 -12.61
N ILE A 153 -3.23 10.85 -11.60
CA ILE A 153 -3.65 11.34 -10.27
C ILE A 153 -4.20 12.77 -10.37
N LEU A 154 -3.47 13.67 -11.04
CA LEU A 154 -3.86 15.08 -11.16
C LEU A 154 -5.14 15.28 -11.97
N ASN A 155 -5.35 14.46 -12.99
CA ASN A 155 -6.54 14.48 -13.84
C ASN A 155 -7.69 13.63 -13.29
N LYS A 156 -7.48 12.91 -12.17
CA LYS A 156 -8.44 11.94 -11.61
C LYS A 156 -8.83 10.83 -12.60
N GLU A 157 -7.88 10.38 -13.39
CA GLU A 157 -8.02 9.29 -14.36
C GLU A 157 -7.74 7.95 -13.65
N CYS A 158 -8.79 7.33 -13.14
CA CYS A 158 -8.70 6.07 -12.39
C CYS A 158 -8.89 4.87 -13.33
N ASP A 159 -8.21 3.78 -13.03
CA ASP A 159 -8.44 2.51 -13.69
C ASP A 159 -9.61 1.81 -12.99
N TYR A 160 -10.64 1.49 -13.75
CA TYR A 160 -11.80 0.78 -13.26
C TYR A 160 -11.61 -0.72 -13.45
N PHE A 161 -11.92 -1.52 -12.43
CA PHE A 161 -11.91 -2.98 -12.49
C PHE A 161 -10.52 -3.61 -12.65
N ILE A 162 -9.59 -3.28 -11.75
CA ILE A 162 -8.37 -4.07 -11.61
C ILE A 162 -8.71 -5.35 -10.88
N ASP A 163 -8.88 -6.43 -11.63
CA ASP A 163 -9.19 -7.76 -11.13
C ASP A 163 -8.13 -8.76 -11.60
N TRP A 164 -7.14 -8.98 -10.75
CA TRP A 164 -6.05 -9.94 -11.05
C TRP A 164 -6.54 -11.38 -11.11
N LEU A 165 -7.63 -11.72 -10.39
CA LEU A 165 -8.18 -13.08 -10.37
C LEU A 165 -8.87 -13.47 -11.66
N SER A 166 -9.18 -12.54 -12.56
CA SER A 166 -9.69 -12.85 -13.89
C SER A 166 -8.64 -13.49 -14.83
N ASP A 167 -7.34 -13.38 -14.48
CA ASP A 167 -6.22 -13.94 -15.23
C ASP A 167 -5.88 -15.36 -14.73
N THR A 168 -5.93 -16.36 -15.60
CA THR A 168 -5.67 -17.77 -15.25
C THR A 168 -4.22 -18.03 -14.84
N GLU A 169 -3.25 -17.26 -15.36
CA GLU A 169 -1.85 -17.34 -14.94
C GLU A 169 -1.72 -16.88 -13.48
N ILE A 170 -2.41 -15.80 -13.12
CA ILE A 170 -2.40 -15.29 -11.74
C ILE A 170 -3.14 -16.24 -10.79
N GLN A 171 -4.23 -16.89 -11.23
CA GLN A 171 -4.90 -17.92 -10.42
C GLN A 171 -3.94 -19.06 -10.07
N SER A 172 -3.24 -19.61 -11.08
CA SER A 172 -2.24 -20.66 -10.85
C SER A 172 -1.08 -20.19 -9.98
N PHE A 173 -0.70 -18.92 -10.10
CA PHE A 173 0.34 -18.32 -9.29
C PHE A 173 -0.11 -18.17 -7.82
N LEU A 174 -1.36 -17.82 -7.57
CA LEU A 174 -1.95 -17.75 -6.23
C LEU A 174 -1.85 -19.11 -5.50
N GLU A 175 -2.17 -20.22 -6.17
CA GLU A 175 -2.01 -21.56 -5.59
C GLU A 175 -0.58 -21.84 -5.14
N ASN A 176 0.43 -21.36 -5.87
CA ASN A 176 1.83 -21.50 -5.46
C ASN A 176 2.15 -20.64 -4.22
N LEU A 177 1.60 -19.44 -4.11
CA LEU A 177 1.77 -18.58 -2.94
C LEU A 177 1.13 -19.20 -1.70
N ASP A 178 -0.09 -19.74 -1.83
CA ASP A 178 -0.78 -20.47 -0.75
C ASP A 178 0.05 -21.64 -0.23
N ASN A 179 0.72 -22.39 -1.11
CA ASN A 179 1.61 -23.48 -0.73
C ASN A 179 2.83 -22.98 0.07
N ILE A 180 3.41 -21.85 -0.29
CA ILE A 180 4.52 -21.23 0.45
C ILE A 180 4.04 -20.84 1.84
N ILE A 181 2.92 -20.14 1.97
CA ILE A 181 2.37 -19.66 3.25
C ILE A 181 2.04 -20.86 4.14
N SER A 182 1.32 -21.86 3.64
CA SER A 182 0.94 -23.06 4.39
C SER A 182 2.14 -23.89 4.84
N SER A 183 3.22 -23.92 4.07
CA SER A 183 4.44 -24.65 4.47
C SER A 183 5.15 -24.01 5.67
N HIS A 184 5.06 -22.69 5.81
CA HIS A 184 5.60 -21.96 6.97
C HIS A 184 4.73 -22.17 8.22
N GLU A 185 3.39 -22.16 8.08
CA GLU A 185 2.48 -22.40 9.21
C GLU A 185 2.60 -23.80 9.80
N ASN A 186 2.91 -24.81 9.00
CA ASN A 186 3.08 -26.20 9.45
C ASN A 186 4.44 -26.47 10.12
N ASN A 187 5.37 -25.53 10.09
CA ASN A 187 6.71 -25.67 10.71
C ASN A 187 6.82 -24.96 12.07
N ILE A 188 5.72 -24.39 12.57
CA ILE A 188 5.58 -23.80 13.91
C ILE A 188 4.83 -24.78 14.81
#